data_7417b282708bdf1b13f678ee8cecb6ca
#
_entry.id   7417b282708bdf1b13f678ee8cecb6ca
#
_cell.length_a   1.000
_cell.length_b   1.000
_cell.length_c   1.000
_cell.angle_alpha   90.00
_cell.angle_beta   90.00
_cell.angle_gamma   90.00
#
_symmetry.space_group_name_H-M   'P 1'
#
loop_
_entity.id
_entity.type
_entity.pdbx_description
1 polymer ?
#
loop_
_entity_poly.entity_id
_entity_poly.type
_entity_poly.pdbx_seq_one_letter_code
_entity_poly.pdbx_strand_id
1 'polypeptide(L)'
;MNKIIVYGDGGCESNGTKDARAYGSFIVQTHLGGATIYQHTSGRLDFGDPATNNVAEIKTFIAAIEYVLSRDDSSVISYPVLYYTDS
;
A
#
# COMPACT_ATOMS: atom_id res chain seq x y z
N MET A 1 12.25 3.99 18.12
CA MET A 1 12.64 4.43 16.79
C MET A 1 11.40 4.89 16.03
N ASN A 2 11.50 5.99 15.33
CA ASN A 2 10.38 6.52 14.55
C ASN A 2 10.43 5.94 13.15
N LYS A 3 9.30 5.42 12.66
CA LYS A 3 9.24 4.79 11.34
C LYS A 3 7.83 4.80 10.81
N ILE A 4 7.70 4.59 9.50
CA ILE A 4 6.44 4.36 8.84
C ILE A 4 6.45 2.93 8.36
N ILE A 5 5.41 2.16 8.71
CA ILE A 5 5.26 0.79 8.25
C ILE A 5 4.06 0.73 7.32
N VAL A 6 4.26 0.11 6.16
CA VAL A 6 3.21 -0.08 5.17
C VAL A 6 3.03 -1.58 4.94
N TYR A 7 1.81 -2.04 5.08
CA TYR A 7 1.42 -3.41 4.70
C TYR A 7 0.59 -3.30 3.44
N GLY A 8 1.03 -3.97 2.38
CA GLY A 8 0.32 -3.96 1.12
C GLY A 8 0.00 -5.38 0.65
N ASP A 9 -1.14 -5.55 0.01
CA ASP A 9 -1.55 -6.81 -0.57
C ASP A 9 -2.30 -6.53 -1.87
N GLY A 10 -1.88 -7.20 -2.94
CA GLY A 10 -2.49 -7.07 -4.25
C GLY A 10 -2.86 -8.43 -4.79
N GLY A 11 -3.88 -8.47 -5.63
CA GLY A 11 -4.33 -9.70 -6.22
C GLY A 11 -5.05 -9.46 -7.54
N CYS A 12 -5.49 -10.56 -8.15
CA CYS A 12 -6.18 -10.50 -9.42
C CYS A 12 -7.35 -11.49 -9.41
N GLU A 13 -8.56 -10.96 -9.56
CA GLU A 13 -9.75 -11.79 -9.74
C GLU A 13 -9.80 -12.28 -11.19
N SER A 14 -10.25 -13.51 -11.40
CA SER A 14 -10.40 -14.11 -12.73
C SER A 14 -9.10 -14.07 -13.55
N ASN A 15 -7.97 -14.26 -12.88
CA ASN A 15 -6.66 -14.20 -13.49
C ASN A 15 -6.57 -15.15 -14.70
N GLY A 16 -6.02 -14.65 -15.81
CA GLY A 16 -5.89 -15.42 -17.05
C GLY A 16 -7.11 -15.37 -17.94
N THR A 17 -8.13 -14.59 -17.61
CA THR A 17 -9.33 -14.44 -18.43
C THR A 17 -9.51 -12.98 -18.86
N LYS A 18 -10.40 -12.75 -19.83
CA LYS A 18 -10.73 -11.40 -20.29
C LYS A 18 -11.45 -10.58 -19.21
N ASP A 19 -11.98 -11.22 -18.18
CA ASP A 19 -12.69 -10.58 -17.09
C ASP A 19 -11.79 -10.31 -15.87
N ALA A 20 -10.47 -10.51 -16.03
CA ALA A 20 -9.52 -10.29 -14.97
C ALA A 20 -9.57 -8.86 -14.45
N ARG A 21 -9.49 -8.71 -13.13
CA ARG A 21 -9.48 -7.40 -12.46
C ARG A 21 -8.39 -7.40 -11.39
N ALA A 22 -7.48 -6.46 -11.49
CA ALA A 22 -6.46 -6.26 -10.48
C ALA A 22 -7.03 -5.38 -9.36
N TYR A 23 -6.70 -5.74 -8.14
CA TYR A 23 -7.12 -4.99 -6.96
C TYR A 23 -6.01 -5.02 -5.91
N GLY A 24 -6.14 -4.19 -4.90
CA GLY A 24 -5.22 -4.20 -3.79
C GLY A 24 -5.72 -3.37 -2.64
N SER A 25 -5.01 -3.46 -1.54
CA SER A 25 -5.26 -2.62 -0.38
C SER A 25 -3.95 -2.43 0.38
N PHE A 26 -3.89 -1.36 1.19
CA PHE A 26 -2.73 -1.14 2.02
C PHE A 26 -3.14 -0.54 3.36
N ILE A 27 -2.26 -0.72 4.35
CA ILE A 27 -2.38 -0.11 5.67
C ILE A 27 -1.08 0.65 5.93
N VAL A 28 -1.20 1.91 6.32
CA VAL A 28 -0.04 2.74 6.69
C VAL A 28 -0.10 3.01 8.18
N GLN A 29 0.99 2.75 8.87
CA GLN A 29 1.12 3.04 10.29
C GLN A 29 2.30 3.95 10.53
N THR A 30 2.12 4.95 11.38
CA THR A 30 3.23 5.79 11.86
C THR A 30 3.55 5.38 13.30
N HIS A 31 4.80 5.01 13.51
CA HIS A 31 5.30 4.57 14.81
C HIS A 31 6.26 5.62 15.38
N LEU A 32 5.97 6.09 16.58
CA LEU A 32 6.85 7.01 17.32
C LEU A 32 7.19 6.38 18.65
N GLY A 33 8.48 6.16 18.88
CA GLY A 33 8.95 5.61 20.15
C GLY A 33 8.38 4.24 20.47
N GLY A 34 8.08 3.43 19.47
CA GLY A 34 7.50 2.11 19.65
C GLY A 34 5.99 2.06 19.74
N ALA A 35 5.32 3.21 19.74
CA ALA A 35 3.86 3.29 19.78
C ALA A 35 3.31 3.63 18.40
N THR A 36 2.22 2.98 18.00
CA THR A 36 1.50 3.33 16.78
C THR A 36 0.60 4.55 17.08
N ILE A 37 0.94 5.69 16.49
CA ILE A 37 0.20 6.95 16.74
C ILE A 37 -0.78 7.28 15.64
N TYR A 38 -0.68 6.61 14.48
CA TYR A 38 -1.54 6.87 13.34
C TYR A 38 -1.66 5.60 12.50
N GLN A 39 -2.85 5.37 11.98
CA GLN A 39 -3.10 4.27 11.05
C GLN A 39 -4.13 4.71 10.00
N HIS A 40 -3.86 4.35 8.76
CA HIS A 40 -4.78 4.54 7.65
C HIS A 40 -4.94 3.24 6.88
N THR A 41 -6.17 2.89 6.58
CA THR A 41 -6.51 1.73 5.76
C THR A 41 -7.14 2.22 4.47
N SER A 42 -6.56 1.82 3.33
CA SER A 42 -7.07 2.28 2.03
C SER A 42 -8.42 1.70 1.65
N GLY A 43 -8.77 0.52 2.21
CA GLY A 43 -9.85 -0.27 1.68
C GLY A 43 -9.46 -0.88 0.33
N ARG A 44 -10.42 -1.45 -0.38
CA ARG A 44 -10.15 -2.06 -1.68
C ARG A 44 -9.94 -0.99 -2.76
N LEU A 45 -8.85 -1.15 -3.50
CA LEU A 45 -8.54 -0.33 -4.67
C LEU A 45 -8.65 -1.21 -5.91
N ASP A 46 -9.39 -0.75 -6.91
CA ASP A 46 -9.54 -1.48 -8.16
C ASP A 46 -8.66 -0.83 -9.22
N PHE A 47 -7.78 -1.62 -9.83
CA PHE A 47 -6.78 -1.10 -10.76
C PHE A 47 -7.09 -1.37 -12.23
N GLY A 48 -8.06 -2.23 -12.52
CA GLY A 48 -8.45 -2.51 -13.90
C GLY A 48 -7.39 -3.27 -14.68
N ASP A 49 -7.14 -2.87 -15.91
CA ASP A 49 -6.20 -3.51 -16.81
C ASP A 49 -4.83 -2.79 -16.79
N PRO A 50 -3.74 -3.49 -17.08
CA PRO A 50 -3.64 -4.94 -17.23
C PRO A 50 -3.77 -5.64 -15.88
N ALA A 51 -4.47 -6.78 -15.86
CA ALA A 51 -4.85 -7.45 -14.63
C ALA A 51 -4.04 -8.72 -14.42
N THR A 52 -2.93 -8.57 -13.72
CA THR A 52 -2.13 -9.70 -13.23
C THR A 52 -1.79 -9.48 -11.78
N ASN A 53 -1.39 -10.54 -11.08
CA ASN A 53 -0.96 -10.42 -9.69
C ASN A 53 0.23 -9.48 -9.54
N ASN A 54 1.21 -9.55 -10.44
CA ASN A 54 2.38 -8.69 -10.38
C ASN A 54 2.01 -7.22 -10.55
N VAL A 55 1.12 -6.92 -11.49
CA VAL A 55 0.65 -5.54 -11.70
C VAL A 55 -0.12 -5.05 -10.49
N ALA A 56 -0.97 -5.89 -9.90
CA ALA A 56 -1.73 -5.54 -8.70
C ALA A 56 -0.80 -5.18 -7.54
N GLU A 57 0.26 -5.96 -7.34
CA GLU A 57 1.22 -5.70 -6.27
C GLU A 57 1.98 -4.41 -6.49
N ILE A 58 2.44 -4.16 -7.72
CA ILE A 58 3.18 -2.93 -8.06
C ILE A 58 2.28 -1.71 -7.89
N LYS A 59 1.05 -1.77 -8.38
CA LYS A 59 0.11 -0.65 -8.27
C LYS A 59 -0.28 -0.37 -6.82
N THR A 60 -0.41 -1.42 -6.00
CA THR A 60 -0.67 -1.27 -4.57
C THR A 60 0.51 -0.57 -3.89
N PHE A 61 1.73 -0.97 -4.22
CA PHE A 61 2.94 -0.32 -3.68
C PHE A 61 2.97 1.16 -4.07
N ILE A 62 2.74 1.47 -5.34
CA ILE A 62 2.74 2.86 -5.82
C ILE A 62 1.67 3.68 -5.11
N ALA A 63 0.45 3.14 -5.00
CA ALA A 63 -0.64 3.84 -4.31
C ALA A 63 -0.31 4.12 -2.85
N ALA A 64 0.31 3.17 -2.16
CA ALA A 64 0.70 3.34 -0.77
C ALA A 64 1.77 4.42 -0.62
N ILE A 65 2.78 4.41 -1.49
CA ILE A 65 3.85 5.41 -1.42
C ILE A 65 3.32 6.80 -1.77
N GLU A 66 2.43 6.90 -2.77
CA GLU A 66 1.79 8.17 -3.10
C GLU A 66 1.01 8.72 -1.90
N TYR A 67 0.31 7.86 -1.19
CA TYR A 67 -0.41 8.28 0.02
C TYR A 67 0.55 8.82 1.08
N VAL A 68 1.65 8.10 1.34
CA VAL A 68 2.64 8.55 2.33
C VAL A 68 3.21 9.91 1.95
N LEU A 69 3.55 10.10 0.68
CA LEU A 69 4.14 11.35 0.20
C LEU A 69 3.12 12.49 0.16
N SER A 70 1.83 12.19 0.03
CA SER A 70 0.78 13.21 -0.02
C SER A 70 0.39 13.72 1.35
N ARG A 71 0.83 13.08 2.42
CA ARG A 71 0.51 13.53 3.78
C ARG A 71 1.19 14.88 4.05
N ASP A 72 0.43 15.76 4.64
CA ASP A 72 0.83 17.15 4.86
C ASP A 72 1.63 17.34 6.15
N ASP A 73 2.29 16.30 6.61
CA ASP A 73 3.12 16.31 7.80
C ASP A 73 4.58 16.10 7.41
N SER A 74 5.31 17.18 7.24
CA SER A 74 6.70 17.15 6.77
C SER A 74 7.63 16.37 7.73
N SER A 75 7.29 16.27 9.00
CA SER A 75 8.11 15.52 9.95
C SER A 75 8.08 14.01 9.66
N VAL A 76 6.99 13.53 9.10
CA VAL A 76 6.81 12.10 8.79
C VAL A 76 7.66 11.67 7.60
N ILE A 77 7.90 12.58 6.65
CA ILE A 77 8.67 12.27 5.44
C ILE A 77 10.12 11.90 5.76
N SER A 78 10.66 12.37 6.86
CA SER A 78 12.04 12.08 7.25
C SER A 78 12.21 10.69 7.89
N TYR A 79 11.12 9.98 8.20
CA TYR A 79 11.19 8.68 8.83
C TYR A 79 11.43 7.59 7.79
N PRO A 80 12.17 6.52 8.15
CA PRO A 80 12.29 5.38 7.25
C PRO A 80 10.93 4.73 7.00
N VAL A 81 10.71 4.28 5.77
CA VAL A 81 9.49 3.60 5.36
C VAL A 81 9.81 2.13 5.10
N LEU A 82 9.11 1.25 5.80
CA LEU A 82 9.25 -0.19 5.63
C LEU A 82 7.98 -0.72 4.98
N TYR A 83 8.14 -1.44 3.87
CA TYR A 83 7.01 -2.00 3.14
C TYR A 83 7.02 -3.52 3.23
N TYR A 84 5.89 -4.09 3.62
CA TYR A 84 5.70 -5.54 3.74
C TYR A 84 4.56 -5.97 2.82
N THR A 85 4.73 -7.09 2.15
CA THR A 85 3.72 -7.69 1.30
C THR A 85 3.65 -9.19 1.58
N ASP A 86 2.49 -9.78 1.33
CA ASP A 86 2.26 -11.22 1.55
C ASP A 86 2.71 -12.10 0.39
N SER A 87 3.15 -11.52 -0.68
CA SER A 87 3.55 -12.30 -1.87
C SER A 87 5.01 -12.60 -1.93
#